data_aa40c65246093325469d738e15b55ff8
#
_entry.id   aa40c65246093325469d738e15b55ff8
#
_cell.length_a   1.000
_cell.length_b   1.000
_cell.length_c   1.000
_cell.angle_alpha   90.00
_cell.angle_beta   90.00
_cell.angle_gamma   90.00
#
_symmetry.space_group_name_H-M   'P 1'
#
loop_
_entity.id
_entity.type
_entity.pdbx_description
1 polymer ?
#
loop_
_entity_poly.entity_id
_entity_poly.type
_entity_poly.pdbx_seq_one_letter_code
_entity_poly.pdbx_strand_id
1 'polypeptide(L)'
;GGIRHRAFSVLIFDSENRLLMQQRAEEKITFPGIWANSCCSHPLDIEFENGDSKEGVIHASKRKMFQELGIPMEVSESWDYHHIGRFEYSCRWDDEWIEHEIDHVLIVRADVELSINKNEIKETKWLNHKQIIEMLGGENEWSNMIIAPWFRMIWKHFISPHYPNMDDLINSNNEKIVNCGRLSLNAGSSSGKELKQALGKHKDVVEKEIMASMNKIKQNRLHGAMTHLFAGGGKRYRAILPRLVGEATGAAHD
;
A
#
# COMPACT_ATOMS: atom_id res chain seq x y z
N GLY A 1 6.33 -14.65 -11.17
CA GLY A 1 6.28 -13.92 -9.91
C GLY A 1 7.68 -13.65 -9.41
N GLY A 2 7.91 -12.51 -8.73
CA GLY A 2 9.21 -12.19 -8.13
C GLY A 2 9.62 -13.22 -7.07
N ILE A 3 10.93 -13.34 -6.84
CA ILE A 3 11.47 -14.21 -5.78
C ILE A 3 11.11 -13.57 -4.44
N ARG A 4 10.54 -14.36 -3.52
CA ARG A 4 10.24 -13.91 -2.18
C ARG A 4 11.55 -13.67 -1.41
N HIS A 5 11.69 -12.49 -0.85
CA HIS A 5 12.87 -12.07 -0.10
C HIS A 5 12.50 -11.28 1.16
N ARG A 6 13.49 -11.05 2.03
CA ARG A 6 13.31 -10.26 3.23
C ARG A 6 13.40 -8.77 2.93
N ALA A 7 12.55 -8.01 3.62
CA ALA A 7 12.56 -6.56 3.59
C ALA A 7 12.35 -6.01 5.00
N PHE A 8 12.51 -4.70 5.14
CA PHE A 8 12.15 -3.98 6.35
C PHE A 8 11.56 -2.62 6.02
N SER A 9 10.67 -2.19 6.88
CA SER A 9 10.06 -0.87 6.89
C SER A 9 10.31 -0.22 8.24
N VAL A 10 11.02 0.91 8.25
CA VAL A 10 11.22 1.73 9.46
C VAL A 10 10.21 2.87 9.48
N LEU A 11 9.60 3.08 10.64
CA LEU A 11 8.74 4.21 10.93
C LEU A 11 9.39 5.02 12.07
N ILE A 12 9.86 6.22 11.76
CA ILE A 12 10.47 7.14 12.73
C ILE A 12 9.39 8.11 13.20
N PHE A 13 9.13 8.11 14.50
CA PHE A 13 8.25 9.06 15.16
C PHE A 13 9.08 10.04 15.97
N ASP A 14 8.79 11.34 15.86
CA ASP A 14 9.42 12.37 16.67
C ASP A 14 8.78 12.48 18.07
N SER A 15 9.31 13.40 18.88
CA SER A 15 8.81 13.69 20.24
C SER A 15 7.36 14.20 20.27
N GLU A 16 6.85 14.74 19.15
CA GLU A 16 5.46 15.17 18.98
C GLU A 16 4.56 14.04 18.40
N ASN A 17 5.08 12.82 18.30
CA ASN A 17 4.41 11.66 17.69
C ASN A 17 4.04 11.88 16.22
N ARG A 18 4.79 12.71 15.48
CA ARG A 18 4.64 12.83 14.01
C ARG A 18 5.49 11.75 13.34
N LEU A 19 4.95 11.13 12.30
CA LEU A 19 5.66 10.14 11.49
C LEU A 19 6.44 10.82 10.36
N LEU A 20 7.71 10.47 10.24
CA LEU A 20 8.52 10.86 9.09
C LEU A 20 8.11 10.06 7.86
N MET A 21 7.61 10.75 6.85
CA MET A 21 7.31 10.20 5.54
C MET A 21 8.33 10.68 4.51
N GLN A 22 8.62 9.86 3.50
CA GLN A 22 9.50 10.23 2.39
C GLN A 22 8.79 10.09 1.04
N GLN A 23 9.09 10.98 0.12
CA GLN A 23 8.82 10.77 -1.30
C GLN A 23 10.07 10.20 -1.96
N ARG A 24 9.93 9.04 -2.59
CA ARG A 24 11.02 8.36 -3.29
C ARG A 24 11.49 9.22 -4.48
N ALA A 25 12.81 9.22 -4.73
CA ALA A 25 13.37 9.93 -5.87
C ALA A 25 12.84 9.37 -7.21
N GLU A 26 12.84 10.19 -8.24
CA GLU A 26 12.42 9.79 -9.60
C GLU A 26 13.42 8.81 -10.25
N GLU A 27 14.65 8.78 -9.76
CA GLU A 27 15.74 7.91 -10.21
C GLU A 27 15.64 6.47 -9.67
N LYS A 28 14.72 6.20 -8.76
CA LYS A 28 14.51 4.84 -8.23
C LYS A 28 13.99 3.91 -9.32
N ILE A 29 14.58 2.72 -9.43
CA ILE A 29 14.20 1.70 -10.41
C ILE A 29 12.77 1.21 -10.18
N THR A 30 12.40 0.98 -8.91
CA THR A 30 11.07 0.52 -8.53
C THR A 30 10.33 1.62 -7.77
N PHE A 31 9.06 1.85 -8.10
CA PHE A 31 8.17 2.78 -7.43
C PHE A 31 8.75 4.20 -7.26
N PRO A 32 9.26 4.86 -8.32
CA PRO A 32 9.72 6.24 -8.25
C PRO A 32 8.58 7.21 -7.93
N GLY A 33 8.91 8.33 -7.27
CA GLY A 33 7.98 9.44 -7.00
C GLY A 33 6.87 9.17 -6.00
N ILE A 34 6.71 7.94 -5.48
CA ILE A 34 5.65 7.62 -4.52
C ILE A 34 6.04 7.98 -3.09
N TRP A 35 5.03 8.25 -2.26
CA TRP A 35 5.20 8.48 -0.83
C TRP A 35 5.21 7.16 -0.05
N ALA A 36 6.18 6.99 0.84
CA ALA A 36 6.38 5.82 1.66
C ALA A 36 6.74 6.20 3.11
N ASN A 37 6.84 5.20 3.99
CA ASN A 37 7.35 5.35 5.34
C ASN A 37 8.81 5.84 5.38
N SER A 38 9.35 6.07 6.56
CA SER A 38 10.62 6.78 6.78
C SER A 38 11.80 6.15 6.03
N CYS A 39 11.92 4.83 6.05
CA CYS A 39 12.92 4.09 5.29
C CYS A 39 12.42 2.67 5.01
N CYS A 40 12.62 2.16 3.81
CA CYS A 40 12.31 0.77 3.46
C CYS A 40 13.33 0.23 2.47
N SER A 41 13.82 -0.99 2.71
CA SER A 41 14.83 -1.65 1.89
C SER A 41 14.99 -3.12 2.27
N HIS A 42 16.08 -3.73 1.80
CA HIS A 42 16.40 -5.12 1.97
C HIS A 42 17.70 -5.32 2.75
N PRO A 43 17.80 -6.36 3.61
CA PRO A 43 19.07 -6.83 4.14
C PRO A 43 19.96 -7.35 3.00
N LEU A 44 21.26 -7.13 3.15
CA LEU A 44 22.28 -7.72 2.28
C LEU A 44 22.60 -9.15 2.74
N ASP A 45 23.16 -9.95 1.83
CA ASP A 45 23.71 -11.28 2.16
C ASP A 45 25.12 -11.14 2.76
N ILE A 46 25.18 -10.53 3.95
CA ILE A 46 26.39 -10.37 4.75
C ILE A 46 26.14 -10.82 6.18
N GLU A 47 27.20 -11.19 6.91
CA GLU A 47 27.12 -11.81 8.23
C GLU A 47 26.19 -11.07 9.21
N PHE A 48 26.29 -9.74 9.28
CA PHE A 48 25.52 -8.91 10.24
C PHE A 48 24.08 -8.64 9.83
N GLU A 49 23.71 -8.81 8.56
CA GLU A 49 22.35 -8.58 8.04
C GLU A 49 21.67 -9.89 7.66
N ASN A 50 22.39 -11.01 7.64
CA ASN A 50 21.89 -12.31 7.26
C ASN A 50 21.19 -13.04 8.44
N GLY A 51 20.44 -14.09 8.16
CA GLY A 51 19.69 -14.85 9.15
C GLY A 51 18.27 -14.34 9.40
N ASP A 52 17.47 -15.13 10.09
CA ASP A 52 16.06 -14.81 10.42
C ASP A 52 15.91 -13.95 11.68
N SER A 53 17.01 -13.41 12.20
CA SER A 53 16.99 -12.62 13.42
C SER A 53 16.47 -11.19 13.17
N LYS A 54 15.86 -10.63 14.20
CA LYS A 54 15.44 -9.21 14.21
C LYS A 54 16.65 -8.27 14.11
N GLU A 55 17.79 -8.69 14.66
CA GLU A 55 19.05 -7.95 14.65
C GLU A 55 19.54 -7.67 13.22
N GLY A 56 19.46 -8.67 12.33
CA GLY A 56 19.88 -8.50 10.94
C GLY A 56 19.12 -7.40 10.21
N VAL A 57 17.80 -7.33 10.35
CA VAL A 57 17.01 -6.25 9.73
C VAL A 57 17.23 -4.90 10.43
N ILE A 58 17.54 -4.87 11.72
CA ILE A 58 17.92 -3.64 12.44
C ILE A 58 19.28 -3.12 11.91
N HIS A 59 20.27 -3.97 11.74
CA HIS A 59 21.55 -3.57 11.14
C HIS A 59 21.37 -3.01 9.72
N ALA A 60 20.60 -3.71 8.88
CA ALA A 60 20.27 -3.25 7.53
C ALA A 60 19.56 -1.89 7.54
N SER A 61 18.65 -1.68 8.49
CA SER A 61 17.89 -0.43 8.62
C SER A 61 18.80 0.76 8.97
N LYS A 62 19.76 0.60 9.90
CA LYS A 62 20.74 1.61 10.25
C LYS A 62 21.57 2.03 9.04
N ARG A 63 22.12 1.07 8.31
CA ARG A 63 22.87 1.30 7.06
C ARG A 63 22.04 2.10 6.04
N LYS A 64 20.77 1.72 5.83
CA LYS A 64 19.92 2.39 4.85
C LYS A 64 19.46 3.78 5.31
N MET A 65 19.18 3.97 6.58
CA MET A 65 18.87 5.31 7.11
C MET A 65 20.06 6.26 6.96
N PHE A 66 21.29 5.77 7.14
CA PHE A 66 22.49 6.56 6.83
C PHE A 66 22.56 6.91 5.33
N GLN A 67 22.37 5.91 4.45
CA GLN A 67 22.48 6.09 3.01
C GLN A 67 21.40 6.99 2.39
N GLU A 68 20.17 6.90 2.90
CA GLU A 68 19.00 7.61 2.34
C GLU A 68 18.71 8.92 3.07
N LEU A 69 18.67 8.90 4.40
CA LEU A 69 18.29 10.03 5.25
C LEU A 69 19.48 10.83 5.79
N GLY A 70 20.70 10.29 5.63
CA GLY A 70 21.92 10.90 6.16
C GLY A 70 22.02 10.86 7.69
N ILE A 71 21.27 9.98 8.35
CA ILE A 71 21.33 9.80 9.80
C ILE A 71 22.63 9.04 10.15
N PRO A 72 23.55 9.64 10.94
CA PRO A 72 24.80 8.97 11.28
C PRO A 72 24.58 7.63 11.98
N MET A 73 25.42 6.64 11.68
CA MET A 73 25.30 5.29 12.24
C MET A 73 25.36 5.31 13.78
N GLU A 74 26.29 6.08 14.34
CA GLU A 74 26.47 6.26 15.77
C GLU A 74 25.26 6.85 16.47
N VAL A 75 24.45 7.66 15.77
CA VAL A 75 23.19 8.20 16.28
C VAL A 75 22.14 7.10 16.32
N SER A 76 21.96 6.39 15.21
CA SER A 76 20.96 5.34 15.09
C SER A 76 21.31 4.08 15.90
N GLU A 77 22.56 3.86 16.27
CA GLU A 77 22.98 2.78 17.18
C GLU A 77 22.45 2.93 18.60
N SER A 78 22.22 4.15 19.05
CA SER A 78 21.70 4.43 20.38
C SER A 78 20.18 4.30 20.52
N TRP A 79 19.47 4.02 19.42
CA TRP A 79 18.01 4.00 19.41
C TRP A 79 17.43 2.66 19.85
N ASP A 80 16.27 2.71 20.49
CA ASP A 80 15.44 1.53 20.75
C ASP A 80 14.61 1.19 19.53
N TYR A 81 14.85 0.01 18.96
CA TYR A 81 14.13 -0.51 17.81
C TYR A 81 13.02 -1.47 18.27
N HIS A 82 11.78 -1.09 18.03
CA HIS A 82 10.62 -1.92 18.34
C HIS A 82 10.16 -2.67 17.09
N HIS A 83 10.42 -3.98 17.05
CA HIS A 83 9.91 -4.84 15.99
C HIS A 83 8.49 -5.26 16.31
N ILE A 84 7.51 -4.70 15.61
CA ILE A 84 6.08 -4.86 15.92
C ILE A 84 5.38 -5.93 15.10
N GLY A 85 6.06 -6.51 14.10
CA GLY A 85 5.53 -7.63 13.34
C GLY A 85 6.09 -7.76 11.95
N ARG A 86 5.48 -8.67 11.17
CA ARG A 86 5.87 -8.96 9.79
C ARG A 86 4.64 -9.12 8.92
N PHE A 87 4.76 -8.78 7.65
CA PHE A 87 3.72 -9.09 6.66
C PHE A 87 4.33 -9.54 5.34
N GLU A 88 3.60 -10.37 4.63
CA GLU A 88 3.96 -10.85 3.31
C GLU A 88 3.06 -10.19 2.27
N TYR A 89 3.67 -9.65 1.22
CA TYR A 89 2.95 -9.10 0.08
C TYR A 89 3.72 -9.27 -1.21
N SER A 90 3.01 -9.14 -2.34
CA SER A 90 3.64 -8.90 -3.63
C SER A 90 3.01 -7.70 -4.30
N CYS A 91 3.82 -6.87 -4.94
CA CYS A 91 3.36 -5.69 -5.68
C CYS A 91 4.14 -5.57 -7.00
N ARG A 92 3.42 -5.53 -8.11
CA ARG A 92 4.02 -5.30 -9.42
C ARG A 92 4.16 -3.80 -9.66
N TRP A 93 5.35 -3.40 -10.05
CA TRP A 93 5.59 -2.04 -10.54
C TRP A 93 5.30 -1.95 -12.03
N ASP A 94 5.95 -2.80 -12.83
CA ASP A 94 5.81 -2.88 -14.28
C ASP A 94 5.94 -4.34 -14.77
N ASP A 95 6.22 -4.54 -16.05
CA ASP A 95 6.31 -5.88 -16.62
C ASP A 95 7.58 -6.64 -16.20
N GLU A 96 8.63 -5.93 -15.78
CA GLU A 96 9.93 -6.51 -15.38
C GLU A 96 10.06 -6.62 -13.87
N TRP A 97 9.53 -5.65 -13.10
CA TRP A 97 9.78 -5.49 -11.68
C TRP A 97 8.57 -5.84 -10.81
N ILE A 98 8.78 -6.74 -9.88
CA ILE A 98 7.81 -7.17 -8.88
C ILE A 98 8.52 -7.28 -7.53
N GLU A 99 8.03 -6.56 -6.52
CA GLU A 99 8.40 -6.82 -5.13
C GLU A 99 7.57 -7.99 -4.60
N HIS A 100 8.23 -8.95 -3.95
CA HIS A 100 7.58 -10.04 -3.22
C HIS A 100 8.34 -10.26 -1.91
N GLU A 101 7.81 -9.69 -0.85
CA GLU A 101 8.54 -9.48 0.39
C GLU A 101 7.89 -10.12 1.60
N ILE A 102 8.73 -10.56 2.54
CA ILE A 102 8.40 -10.64 3.96
C ILE A 102 9.02 -9.40 4.60
N ASP A 103 8.18 -8.42 4.85
CA ASP A 103 8.58 -7.11 5.36
C ASP A 103 8.48 -7.08 6.90
N HIS A 104 9.56 -6.67 7.54
CA HIS A 104 9.68 -6.50 8.98
C HIS A 104 9.37 -5.04 9.35
N VAL A 105 8.40 -4.82 10.23
CA VAL A 105 7.98 -3.49 10.64
C VAL A 105 8.71 -3.08 11.92
N LEU A 106 9.52 -2.02 11.81
CA LEU A 106 10.31 -1.45 12.88
C LEU A 106 9.82 -0.05 13.23
N ILE A 107 9.63 0.23 14.51
CA ILE A 107 9.34 1.56 15.02
C ILE A 107 10.52 2.08 15.82
N VAL A 108 10.79 3.37 15.65
CA VAL A 108 11.79 4.13 16.38
C VAL A 108 11.17 5.46 16.82
N ARG A 109 11.51 5.94 18.02
CA ARG A 109 11.19 7.29 18.49
C ARG A 109 12.48 8.09 18.56
N ALA A 110 12.62 9.10 17.70
CA ALA A 110 13.80 9.94 17.66
C ALA A 110 13.51 11.28 16.99
N ASP A 111 14.01 12.35 17.59
CA ASP A 111 14.14 13.65 16.92
C ASP A 111 15.46 13.64 16.15
N VAL A 112 15.41 13.85 14.84
CA VAL A 112 16.57 13.68 13.96
C VAL A 112 16.75 14.86 13.03
N GLU A 113 18.01 15.20 12.77
CA GLU A 113 18.41 16.05 11.65
C GLU A 113 18.61 15.16 10.41
N LEU A 114 18.10 15.63 9.28
CA LEU A 114 18.13 14.88 8.02
C LEU A 114 19.10 15.55 7.03
N SER A 115 19.91 14.70 6.38
CA SER A 115 20.74 15.08 5.25
C SER A 115 20.45 14.14 4.09
N ILE A 116 19.26 14.32 3.47
CA ILE A 116 18.72 13.37 2.49
C ILE A 116 19.59 13.22 1.24
N ASN A 117 19.79 11.99 0.81
CA ASN A 117 20.38 11.67 -0.47
C ASN A 117 19.35 11.88 -1.58
N LYS A 118 19.55 12.89 -2.41
CA LYS A 118 18.61 13.26 -3.48
C LYS A 118 18.42 12.19 -4.57
N ASN A 119 19.35 11.25 -4.71
CA ASN A 119 19.22 10.11 -5.61
C ASN A 119 18.27 9.03 -5.04
N GLU A 120 17.99 9.08 -3.73
CA GLU A 120 17.12 8.11 -3.05
C GLU A 120 15.80 8.74 -2.63
N ILE A 121 15.82 9.99 -2.15
CA ILE A 121 14.68 10.71 -1.58
C ILE A 121 14.53 12.07 -2.22
N LYS A 122 13.35 12.34 -2.77
CA LYS A 122 12.98 13.64 -3.35
C LYS A 122 12.71 14.67 -2.25
N GLU A 123 11.85 14.33 -1.31
CA GLU A 123 11.51 15.16 -0.15
C GLU A 123 11.03 14.32 1.05
N THR A 124 10.96 14.95 2.21
CA THR A 124 10.44 14.36 3.44
C THR A 124 9.43 15.28 4.10
N LYS A 125 8.47 14.71 4.84
CA LYS A 125 7.49 15.44 5.64
C LYS A 125 7.26 14.73 6.97
N TRP A 126 7.18 15.50 8.06
CA TRP A 126 6.68 15.03 9.33
C TRP A 126 5.17 15.21 9.38
N LEU A 127 4.43 14.13 9.54
CA LEU A 127 2.97 14.13 9.48
C LEU A 127 2.37 13.66 10.80
N ASN A 128 1.44 14.43 11.36
CA ASN A 128 0.63 14.01 12.49
C ASN A 128 -0.48 13.04 12.04
N HIS A 129 -1.20 12.47 13.01
CA HIS A 129 -2.27 11.50 12.75
C HIS A 129 -3.29 11.97 11.71
N LYS A 130 -3.80 13.21 11.87
CA LYS A 130 -4.80 13.76 10.96
C LYS A 130 -4.27 13.85 9.52
N GLN A 131 -3.05 14.36 9.37
CA GLN A 131 -2.40 14.50 8.07
C GLN A 131 -2.14 13.15 7.39
N ILE A 132 -1.80 12.11 8.16
CA ILE A 132 -1.65 10.75 7.62
C ILE A 132 -3.00 10.20 7.13
N ILE A 133 -4.10 10.44 7.84
CA ILE A 133 -5.43 10.03 7.40
C ILE A 133 -5.83 10.76 6.11
N GLU A 134 -5.58 12.08 6.01
CA GLU A 134 -5.81 12.87 4.80
C GLU A 134 -4.98 12.33 3.63
N MET A 135 -3.69 12.03 3.87
CA MET A 135 -2.79 11.41 2.88
C MET A 135 -3.33 10.07 2.39
N LEU A 136 -3.70 9.17 3.30
CA LEU A 136 -4.22 7.85 2.96
C LEU A 136 -5.60 7.93 2.27
N GLY A 137 -6.38 8.96 2.58
CA GLY A 137 -7.66 9.27 1.94
C GLY A 137 -7.51 9.86 0.53
N GLY A 138 -6.34 10.40 0.19
CA GLY A 138 -6.12 11.15 -1.05
C GLY A 138 -6.82 12.50 -1.02
N GLU A 139 -6.79 13.19 0.11
CA GLU A 139 -7.44 14.48 0.34
C GLU A 139 -6.43 15.64 0.22
N ASN A 140 -6.93 16.85 -0.06
CA ASN A 140 -6.13 18.07 -0.14
C ASN A 140 -4.92 17.95 -1.08
N GLU A 141 -3.72 18.29 -0.61
CA GLU A 141 -2.45 18.18 -1.36
C GLU A 141 -2.13 16.75 -1.82
N TRP A 142 -2.74 15.74 -1.21
CA TRP A 142 -2.50 14.32 -1.48
C TRP A 142 -3.37 13.73 -2.60
N SER A 143 -4.29 14.54 -3.18
CA SER A 143 -5.28 14.06 -4.16
C SER A 143 -4.66 13.39 -5.40
N ASN A 144 -3.48 13.85 -5.82
CA ASN A 144 -2.75 13.32 -6.96
C ASN A 144 -1.47 12.55 -6.58
N MET A 145 -1.26 12.28 -5.29
CA MET A 145 -0.09 11.59 -4.79
C MET A 145 -0.33 10.08 -4.72
N ILE A 146 0.66 9.32 -5.14
CA ILE A 146 0.64 7.86 -4.99
C ILE A 146 1.28 7.50 -3.66
N ILE A 147 0.56 6.76 -2.84
CA ILE A 147 1.03 6.26 -1.56
C ILE A 147 1.41 4.80 -1.70
N ALA A 148 2.59 4.44 -1.20
CA ALA A 148 3.12 3.08 -1.25
C ALA A 148 2.10 2.05 -0.76
N PRO A 149 1.80 1.02 -1.54
CA PRO A 149 0.84 -0.01 -1.16
C PRO A 149 1.21 -0.72 0.14
N TRP A 150 2.50 -0.98 0.35
CA TRP A 150 3.00 -1.57 1.61
C TRP A 150 2.76 -0.65 2.81
N PHE A 151 2.97 0.67 2.69
CA PHE A 151 2.68 1.60 3.78
C PHE A 151 1.19 1.58 4.17
N ARG A 152 0.27 1.44 3.21
CA ARG A 152 -1.16 1.26 3.50
C ARG A 152 -1.44 -0.01 4.31
N MET A 153 -0.69 -1.11 4.05
CA MET A 153 -0.81 -2.36 4.81
C MET A 153 -0.20 -2.20 6.20
N ILE A 154 0.98 -1.58 6.31
CA ILE A 154 1.60 -1.26 7.61
C ILE A 154 0.62 -0.42 8.45
N TRP A 155 0.11 0.66 7.89
CA TRP A 155 -0.87 1.50 8.59
C TRP A 155 -2.07 0.71 9.06
N LYS A 156 -2.70 -0.04 8.18
CA LYS A 156 -3.94 -0.78 8.46
C LYS A 156 -3.76 -1.86 9.54
N HIS A 157 -2.67 -2.61 9.47
CA HIS A 157 -2.53 -3.84 10.27
C HIS A 157 -1.68 -3.64 11.53
N PHE A 158 -0.80 -2.65 11.56
CA PHE A 158 0.16 -2.48 12.64
C PHE A 158 0.05 -1.13 13.35
N ILE A 159 -0.29 -0.03 12.64
CA ILE A 159 -0.26 1.31 13.22
C ILE A 159 -1.64 1.75 13.70
N SER A 160 -2.64 1.79 12.81
CA SER A 160 -3.96 2.35 13.13
C SER A 160 -4.69 1.69 14.31
N PRO A 161 -4.47 0.41 14.67
CA PRO A 161 -5.11 -0.19 15.83
C PRO A 161 -4.63 0.41 17.18
N HIS A 162 -3.45 1.02 17.20
CA HIS A 162 -2.78 1.49 18.41
C HIS A 162 -2.56 3.01 18.44
N TYR A 163 -2.16 3.58 17.30
CA TYR A 163 -1.84 5.00 17.18
C TYR A 163 -3.09 5.89 17.34
N PRO A 164 -3.04 7.02 18.06
CA PRO A 164 -1.81 7.73 18.47
C PRO A 164 -1.22 7.34 19.84
N ASN A 165 -1.69 6.29 20.49
CA ASN A 165 -1.08 5.80 21.72
C ASN A 165 0.25 5.10 21.39
N MET A 166 1.37 5.82 21.59
CA MET A 166 2.69 5.31 21.23
C MET A 166 3.14 4.16 22.13
N ASP A 167 2.74 4.12 23.40
CA ASP A 167 3.10 3.04 24.31
C ASP A 167 2.42 1.74 23.89
N ASP A 168 1.14 1.79 23.51
CA ASP A 168 0.45 0.63 22.94
C ASP A 168 1.08 0.17 21.63
N LEU A 169 1.50 1.14 20.79
CA LEU A 169 2.10 0.85 19.49
C LEU A 169 3.45 0.16 19.62
N ILE A 170 4.38 0.69 20.42
CA ILE A 170 5.73 0.12 20.58
C ILE A 170 5.72 -1.23 21.32
N ASN A 171 4.75 -1.46 22.18
CA ASN A 171 4.57 -2.72 22.91
C ASN A 171 3.73 -3.75 22.12
N SER A 172 3.17 -3.33 20.97
CA SER A 172 2.48 -4.28 20.11
C SER A 172 3.47 -5.27 19.51
N ASN A 173 3.14 -6.54 19.53
CA ASN A 173 3.97 -7.59 18.91
C ASN A 173 3.05 -8.60 18.23
N ASN A 174 3.12 -8.63 16.92
CA ASN A 174 2.43 -9.65 16.14
C ASN A 174 3.47 -10.64 15.59
N GLU A 175 3.59 -11.78 16.25
CA GLU A 175 4.54 -12.84 15.84
C GLU A 175 4.13 -13.53 14.53
N LYS A 176 2.84 -13.51 14.19
CA LYS A 176 2.33 -14.10 12.96
C LYS A 176 2.61 -13.19 11.76
N ILE A 177 3.02 -13.81 10.65
CA ILE A 177 3.13 -13.08 9.37
C ILE A 177 1.73 -12.78 8.85
N VAL A 178 1.41 -11.51 8.67
CA VAL A 178 0.15 -11.07 8.08
C VAL A 178 0.24 -11.23 6.57
N ASN A 179 -0.56 -12.12 5.98
CA ASN A 179 -0.57 -12.26 4.51
C ASN A 179 -1.49 -11.21 3.89
N CYS A 180 -0.89 -10.26 3.17
CA CYS A 180 -1.58 -9.16 2.46
C CYS A 180 -1.84 -9.48 0.97
N GLY A 181 -1.32 -10.60 0.48
CA GLY A 181 -1.50 -11.05 -0.90
C GLY A 181 -0.89 -10.11 -1.94
N ARG A 182 -1.57 -9.98 -3.08
CA ARG A 182 -1.12 -9.08 -4.15
C ARG A 182 -1.69 -7.68 -3.96
N LEU A 183 -0.79 -6.71 -3.87
CA LEU A 183 -1.12 -5.29 -3.75
C LEU A 183 -1.19 -4.62 -5.12
N SER A 184 -1.89 -3.49 -5.18
CA SER A 184 -2.01 -2.63 -6.37
C SER A 184 -1.68 -1.19 -5.99
N LEU A 185 -0.95 -0.49 -6.86
CA LEU A 185 -0.61 0.94 -6.71
C LEU A 185 -1.86 1.82 -6.55
N ASN A 186 -2.95 1.46 -7.23
CA ASN A 186 -4.18 2.26 -7.25
C ASN A 186 -5.16 1.92 -6.11
N ALA A 187 -4.79 1.04 -5.18
CA ALA A 187 -5.64 0.70 -4.05
C ALA A 187 -5.71 1.89 -3.07
N GLY A 188 -6.59 2.85 -3.33
CA GLY A 188 -6.85 3.99 -2.45
C GLY A 188 -6.71 5.37 -3.09
N SER A 189 -6.37 5.48 -4.38
CA SER A 189 -6.46 6.76 -5.10
C SER A 189 -7.92 7.16 -5.31
N SER A 190 -8.20 8.46 -5.39
CA SER A 190 -9.53 8.99 -5.75
C SER A 190 -10.05 8.36 -7.05
N SER A 191 -9.18 8.11 -8.03
CA SER A 191 -9.49 7.38 -9.26
C SER A 191 -10.00 5.95 -9.01
N GLY A 192 -9.52 5.26 -7.96
CA GLY A 192 -10.05 3.95 -7.58
C GLY A 192 -11.45 4.00 -6.98
N LYS A 193 -11.79 5.09 -6.25
CA LYS A 193 -13.15 5.33 -5.74
C LYS A 193 -14.09 5.71 -6.89
N GLU A 194 -13.67 6.61 -7.77
CA GLU A 194 -14.41 7.02 -8.96
C GLU A 194 -14.65 5.84 -9.90
N LEU A 195 -13.64 5.01 -10.16
CA LEU A 195 -13.79 3.80 -10.95
C LEU A 195 -14.76 2.81 -10.30
N LYS A 196 -14.68 2.59 -8.99
CA LYS A 196 -15.63 1.73 -8.27
C LYS A 196 -17.05 2.28 -8.33
N GLN A 197 -17.22 3.59 -8.23
CA GLN A 197 -18.53 4.25 -8.33
C GLN A 197 -19.08 4.14 -9.77
N ALA A 198 -18.24 4.40 -10.78
CA ALA A 198 -18.60 4.22 -12.19
C ALA A 198 -18.96 2.77 -12.51
N LEU A 199 -18.14 1.80 -12.07
CA LEU A 199 -18.44 0.37 -12.20
C LEU A 199 -19.75 -0.03 -11.52
N GLY A 200 -20.03 0.51 -10.32
CA GLY A 200 -21.28 0.29 -9.60
C GLY A 200 -22.48 0.80 -10.39
N LYS A 201 -22.42 2.05 -10.85
CA LYS A 201 -23.48 2.67 -11.67
C LYS A 201 -23.80 1.85 -12.93
N HIS A 202 -22.78 1.44 -13.67
CA HIS A 202 -22.98 0.62 -14.87
C HIS A 202 -23.42 -0.80 -14.56
N LYS A 203 -22.99 -1.37 -13.43
CA LYS A 203 -23.45 -2.68 -13.00
C LYS A 203 -24.97 -2.71 -12.81
N ASP A 204 -25.52 -1.70 -12.12
CA ASP A 204 -26.96 -1.62 -11.87
C ASP A 204 -27.77 -1.51 -13.17
N VAL A 205 -27.25 -0.77 -14.16
CA VAL A 205 -27.89 -0.67 -15.49
C VAL A 205 -27.85 -2.02 -16.19
N VAL A 206 -26.69 -2.69 -16.23
CA VAL A 206 -26.51 -4.00 -16.86
C VAL A 206 -27.40 -5.07 -16.19
N GLU A 207 -27.49 -5.08 -14.86
CA GLU A 207 -28.37 -6.02 -14.14
C GLU A 207 -29.86 -5.79 -14.52
N LYS A 208 -30.30 -4.52 -14.62
CA LYS A 208 -31.66 -4.20 -15.08
C LYS A 208 -31.92 -4.69 -16.51
N GLU A 209 -30.96 -4.51 -17.42
CA GLU A 209 -31.09 -4.95 -18.81
C GLU A 209 -31.09 -6.49 -18.92
N ILE A 210 -30.27 -7.19 -18.15
CA ILE A 210 -30.27 -8.66 -18.06
C ILE A 210 -31.65 -9.13 -17.57
N MET A 211 -32.17 -8.58 -16.48
CA MET A 211 -33.46 -8.95 -15.94
C MET A 211 -34.61 -8.66 -16.91
N ALA A 212 -34.60 -7.49 -17.57
CA ALA A 212 -35.59 -7.13 -18.58
C ALA A 212 -35.58 -8.10 -19.79
N SER A 213 -34.37 -8.53 -20.20
CA SER A 213 -34.20 -9.50 -21.30
C SER A 213 -34.67 -10.90 -20.88
N MET A 214 -34.38 -11.30 -19.65
CA MET A 214 -34.83 -12.59 -19.10
C MET A 214 -36.36 -12.67 -19.01
N ASN A 215 -36.99 -11.58 -18.58
CA ASN A 215 -38.48 -11.51 -18.47
C ASN A 215 -39.18 -11.63 -19.83
N LYS A 216 -38.49 -11.44 -20.95
CA LYS A 216 -39.03 -11.67 -22.30
C LYS A 216 -39.03 -13.17 -22.71
N ILE A 217 -38.36 -14.04 -21.93
CA ILE A 217 -38.31 -15.46 -22.22
C ILE A 217 -39.59 -16.14 -21.76
N LYS A 218 -40.37 -16.63 -22.73
CA LYS A 218 -41.71 -17.24 -22.47
C LYS A 218 -41.59 -18.71 -21.99
N GLN A 219 -40.45 -19.38 -22.15
CA GLN A 219 -40.29 -20.76 -21.78
C GLN A 219 -39.84 -20.92 -20.33
N ASN A 220 -40.76 -21.38 -19.46
CA ASN A 220 -40.57 -21.42 -18.01
C ASN A 220 -39.28 -22.13 -17.52
N ARG A 221 -38.91 -23.29 -18.14
CA ARG A 221 -37.70 -24.01 -17.76
C ARG A 221 -36.40 -23.22 -18.09
N LEU A 222 -36.38 -22.59 -19.28
CA LEU A 222 -35.24 -21.77 -19.71
C LEU A 222 -35.13 -20.50 -18.85
N HIS A 223 -36.25 -19.86 -18.61
CA HIS A 223 -36.32 -18.68 -17.74
C HIS A 223 -35.80 -19.01 -16.32
N GLY A 224 -36.24 -20.12 -15.71
CA GLY A 224 -35.80 -20.57 -14.41
C GLY A 224 -34.30 -20.87 -14.35
N ALA A 225 -33.74 -21.57 -15.33
CA ALA A 225 -32.32 -21.88 -15.43
C ALA A 225 -31.47 -20.61 -15.58
N MET A 226 -31.87 -19.69 -16.44
CA MET A 226 -31.18 -18.41 -16.64
C MET A 226 -31.25 -17.54 -15.40
N THR A 227 -32.41 -17.45 -14.74
CA THR A 227 -32.56 -16.71 -13.48
C THR A 227 -31.64 -17.25 -12.42
N HIS A 228 -31.54 -18.57 -12.26
CA HIS A 228 -30.60 -19.18 -11.31
C HIS A 228 -29.16 -18.87 -11.64
N LEU A 229 -28.75 -18.96 -12.91
CA LEU A 229 -27.39 -18.66 -13.36
C LEU A 229 -26.97 -17.22 -13.09
N PHE A 230 -27.89 -16.26 -13.26
CA PHE A 230 -27.60 -14.84 -13.09
C PHE A 230 -27.87 -14.33 -11.66
N ALA A 231 -28.72 -14.97 -10.87
CA ALA A 231 -29.02 -14.60 -9.48
C ALA A 231 -27.83 -14.76 -8.53
N GLY A 232 -26.86 -15.65 -8.85
CA GLY A 232 -25.61 -15.84 -8.11
C GLY A 232 -24.70 -14.60 -8.09
N GLY A 233 -25.08 -13.53 -8.76
CA GLY A 233 -24.31 -12.30 -8.85
C GLY A 233 -23.07 -12.44 -9.75
N GLY A 234 -22.20 -11.47 -9.71
CA GLY A 234 -20.94 -11.45 -10.46
C GLY A 234 -20.53 -10.01 -10.78
N LYS A 235 -19.26 -9.82 -11.13
CA LYS A 235 -18.70 -8.49 -11.38
C LYS A 235 -19.16 -7.84 -12.70
N ARG A 236 -19.74 -8.63 -13.61
CA ARG A 236 -20.27 -8.17 -14.93
C ARG A 236 -19.29 -7.36 -15.78
N TYR A 237 -18.00 -7.47 -15.58
CA TYR A 237 -16.98 -6.63 -16.24
C TYR A 237 -17.06 -6.65 -17.77
N ARG A 238 -17.34 -7.80 -18.38
CA ARG A 238 -17.43 -7.91 -19.85
C ARG A 238 -18.55 -7.06 -20.46
N ALA A 239 -19.64 -6.85 -19.72
CA ALA A 239 -20.75 -6.01 -20.18
C ALA A 239 -20.58 -4.53 -19.75
N ILE A 240 -19.88 -4.28 -18.63
CA ILE A 240 -19.65 -2.95 -18.08
C ILE A 240 -18.54 -2.20 -18.85
N LEU A 241 -17.46 -2.87 -19.21
CA LEU A 241 -16.30 -2.24 -19.87
C LEU A 241 -16.64 -1.51 -21.18
N PRO A 242 -17.43 -2.08 -22.11
CA PRO A 242 -17.82 -1.36 -23.33
C PRO A 242 -18.60 -0.08 -23.03
N ARG A 243 -19.47 -0.09 -22.00
CA ARG A 243 -20.23 1.11 -21.60
C ARG A 243 -19.34 2.20 -21.04
N LEU A 244 -18.36 1.84 -20.20
CA LEU A 244 -17.37 2.78 -19.66
C LEU A 244 -16.52 3.40 -20.78
N VAL A 245 -16.09 2.58 -21.74
CA VAL A 245 -15.33 3.07 -22.90
C VAL A 245 -16.19 4.00 -23.74
N GLY A 246 -17.46 3.66 -23.98
CA GLY A 246 -18.41 4.49 -24.70
C GLY A 246 -18.60 5.86 -24.03
N GLU A 247 -18.83 5.89 -22.70
CA GLU A 247 -18.90 7.16 -21.95
C GLU A 247 -17.60 7.98 -22.06
N ALA A 248 -16.44 7.34 -21.88
CA ALA A 248 -15.14 8.01 -21.94
C ALA A 248 -14.82 8.58 -23.34
N THR A 249 -15.34 7.98 -24.40
CA THR A 249 -15.14 8.41 -25.79
C THR A 249 -16.26 9.28 -26.34
N GLY A 250 -17.30 9.55 -25.54
CA GLY A 250 -18.46 10.36 -25.98
C GLY A 250 -19.38 9.62 -26.96
N ALA A 251 -19.29 8.27 -27.03
CA ALA A 251 -20.19 7.48 -27.84
C ALA A 251 -21.62 7.48 -27.23
N ALA A 252 -22.64 7.63 -28.08
CA ALA A 252 -24.02 7.50 -27.64
C ALA A 252 -24.30 6.07 -27.19
N HIS A 253 -25.05 5.92 -26.11
CA HIS A 253 -25.57 4.63 -25.64
C HIS A 253 -26.87 4.34 -26.38
N ASP A 254 -26.79 3.64 -27.51
CA ASP A 254 -27.96 3.07 -28.18
C ASP A 254 -28.37 1.72 -27.56
#